data_8e72200ae471a3c26f4e64fefcc5de60
#
_entry.id   8e72200ae471a3c26f4e64fefcc5de60
#
_cell.length_a   1.000
_cell.length_b   1.000
_cell.length_c   1.000
_cell.angle_alpha   90.00
_cell.angle_beta   90.00
_cell.angle_gamma   90.00
#
_symmetry.space_group_name_H-M   'P 1'
#
loop_
_entity.id
_entity.type
_entity.pdbx_description
1 polymer ?
#
loop_
_entity_poly.entity_id
_entity_poly.type
_entity_poly.pdbx_seq_one_letter_code
_entity_poly.pdbx_strand_id
1 'polypeptide(L)'
;MGQLTINVNGHHYTIGCGDGEEDRLRSLAQALAARMNALVAEVGQVGDARLLVMLNLLLLDEIEESRSAMAPAAADGGGEDRAATVLESLAARVETLAAALEDA
;
A
#
# COMPACT_ATOMS: atom_id res chain seq x y z
N MET A 1 23.33 -10.51 4.75
CA MET A 1 22.10 -9.79 5.06
C MET A 1 22.35 -8.30 5.06
N GLY A 2 21.59 -7.60 4.26
CA GLY A 2 21.68 -6.15 4.21
C GLY A 2 20.63 -5.49 5.07
N GLN A 3 20.86 -4.22 5.36
CA GLN A 3 19.89 -3.37 6.01
C GLN A 3 19.75 -2.09 5.23
N LEU A 4 18.56 -1.55 5.19
CA LEU A 4 18.27 -0.30 4.50
C LEU A 4 17.40 0.57 5.40
N THR A 5 17.82 1.82 5.57
CA THR A 5 17.01 2.80 6.29
C THR A 5 16.22 3.60 5.28
N ILE A 6 14.91 3.61 5.43
CA ILE A 6 14.00 4.36 4.56
C ILE A 6 13.35 5.48 5.36
N ASN A 7 12.95 6.53 4.66
CA ASN A 7 12.28 7.66 5.26
C ASN A 7 10.87 7.75 4.65
N VAL A 8 9.86 7.62 5.49
CA VAL A 8 8.46 7.72 5.06
C VAL A 8 7.78 8.72 6.00
N ASN A 9 7.24 9.77 5.42
CA ASN A 9 6.52 10.81 6.16
C ASN A 9 7.33 11.39 7.33
N GLY A 10 8.63 11.59 7.11
CA GLY A 10 9.50 12.15 8.13
C GLY A 10 10.01 11.17 9.17
N HIS A 11 9.60 9.93 9.09
CA HIS A 11 10.04 8.88 10.01
C HIS A 11 11.01 7.93 9.33
N HIS A 12 12.03 7.51 10.05
CA HIS A 12 13.05 6.60 9.55
C HIS A 12 12.77 5.18 10.04
N TYR A 13 12.84 4.24 9.11
CA TYR A 13 12.65 2.82 9.41
C TYR A 13 13.81 2.03 8.86
N THR A 14 14.38 1.17 9.68
CA THR A 14 15.45 0.27 9.24
C THR A 14 14.85 -1.10 8.93
N ILE A 15 15.05 -1.54 7.69
CA ILE A 15 14.47 -2.78 7.20
C ILE A 15 15.58 -3.73 6.81
N GLY A 16 15.45 -5.00 7.19
CA GLY A 16 16.35 -6.04 6.72
C GLY A 16 16.00 -6.45 5.31
N CYS A 17 17.01 -6.74 4.51
CA CYS A 17 16.82 -7.19 3.13
C CYS A 17 17.86 -8.24 2.77
N GLY A 18 17.61 -8.97 1.70
CA GLY A 18 18.56 -9.94 1.18
C GLY A 18 19.73 -9.25 0.51
N ASP A 19 20.84 -9.95 0.43
CA ASP A 19 22.02 -9.43 -0.26
C ASP A 19 21.70 -9.14 -1.72
N GLY A 20 22.01 -7.94 -2.16
CA GLY A 20 21.75 -7.52 -3.53
C GLY A 20 20.36 -6.94 -3.78
N GLU A 21 19.52 -6.87 -2.74
CA GLU A 21 18.16 -6.32 -2.86
C GLU A 21 18.07 -4.86 -2.42
N GLU A 22 19.14 -4.30 -1.89
CA GLU A 22 19.15 -2.95 -1.33
C GLU A 22 18.72 -1.90 -2.35
N ASP A 23 19.26 -1.96 -3.57
CA ASP A 23 18.95 -0.96 -4.60
C ASP A 23 17.48 -1.03 -5.02
N ARG A 24 16.95 -2.24 -5.13
CA ARG A 24 15.54 -2.41 -5.48
C ARG A 24 14.64 -1.87 -4.37
N LEU A 25 14.95 -2.18 -3.13
CA LEU A 25 14.20 -1.68 -1.99
C LEU A 25 14.29 -0.16 -1.87
N ARG A 26 15.46 0.41 -2.18
CA ARG A 26 15.63 1.86 -2.16
C ARG A 26 14.71 2.52 -3.18
N SER A 27 14.64 1.97 -4.39
CA SER A 27 13.74 2.48 -5.43
C SER A 27 12.28 2.38 -5.00
N LEU A 28 11.90 1.25 -4.41
CA LEU A 28 10.54 1.05 -3.93
C LEU A 28 10.22 2.01 -2.78
N ALA A 29 11.18 2.25 -1.90
CA ALA A 29 11.00 3.19 -0.79
C ALA A 29 10.82 4.62 -1.28
N GLN A 30 11.54 5.01 -2.32
CA GLN A 30 11.38 6.33 -2.93
C GLN A 30 9.99 6.50 -3.53
N ALA A 31 9.51 5.47 -4.22
CA ALA A 31 8.16 5.47 -4.78
C ALA A 31 7.11 5.54 -3.67
N LEU A 32 7.32 4.79 -2.60
CA LEU A 32 6.42 4.79 -1.45
C LEU A 32 6.37 6.18 -0.81
N ALA A 33 7.51 6.81 -0.62
CA ALA A 33 7.59 8.14 -0.03
C ALA A 33 6.85 9.18 -0.88
N ALA A 34 6.99 9.10 -2.19
CA ALA A 34 6.30 10.00 -3.10
C ALA A 34 4.79 9.83 -3.01
N ARG A 35 4.32 8.60 -2.94
CA ARG A 35 2.88 8.31 -2.81
C ARG A 35 2.34 8.76 -1.46
N MET A 36 3.13 8.57 -0.40
CA MET A 36 2.76 9.06 0.93
C MET A 36 2.61 10.58 0.94
N ASN A 37 3.54 11.29 0.32
CA ASN A 37 3.49 12.74 0.23
C ASN A 37 2.24 13.22 -0.50
N ALA A 38 1.88 12.54 -1.60
CA ALA A 38 0.69 12.86 -2.36
C ALA A 38 -0.57 12.62 -1.52
N LEU A 39 -0.61 11.54 -0.77
CA LEU A 39 -1.74 11.21 0.10
C LEU A 39 -1.89 12.25 1.21
N VAL A 40 -0.80 12.64 1.85
CA VAL A 40 -0.82 13.65 2.91
C VAL A 40 -1.30 14.99 2.35
N ALA A 41 -0.95 15.31 1.11
CA ALA A 41 -1.43 16.53 0.47
C ALA A 41 -2.94 16.55 0.32
N GLU A 42 -3.56 15.39 0.16
CA GLU A 42 -5.02 15.27 0.01
C GLU A 42 -5.76 15.19 1.33
N VAL A 43 -5.28 14.38 2.26
CA VAL A 43 -6.04 14.10 3.49
C VAL A 43 -5.44 14.72 4.74
N GLY A 44 -4.22 15.24 4.66
CA GLY A 44 -3.53 15.83 5.80
C GLY A 44 -2.85 14.79 6.68
N GLN A 45 -2.25 15.26 7.75
CA GLN A 45 -1.53 14.40 8.69
C GLN A 45 -2.52 13.78 9.69
N VAL A 46 -3.13 12.69 9.29
CA VAL A 46 -4.15 12.01 10.10
C VAL A 46 -3.58 10.90 10.98
N GLY A 47 -2.26 10.76 11.02
CA GLY A 47 -1.56 9.73 11.79
C GLY A 47 -0.91 8.71 10.88
N ASP A 48 0.31 8.28 11.24
CA ASP A 48 1.10 7.39 10.39
C ASP A 48 0.43 6.05 10.13
N ALA A 49 -0.13 5.44 11.16
CA ALA A 49 -0.80 4.15 10.99
C ALA A 49 -1.97 4.27 10.01
N ARG A 50 -2.79 5.29 10.17
CA ARG A 50 -3.93 5.53 9.29
C ARG A 50 -3.47 5.83 7.86
N LEU A 51 -2.46 6.66 7.72
CA LEU A 51 -1.90 6.98 6.40
C LEU A 51 -1.36 5.73 5.71
N LEU A 52 -0.66 4.88 6.45
CA LEU A 52 -0.13 3.63 5.89
C LEU A 52 -1.24 2.69 5.45
N VAL A 53 -2.31 2.60 6.22
CA VAL A 53 -3.48 1.80 5.86
C VAL A 53 -4.12 2.33 4.57
N MET A 54 -4.33 3.63 4.48
CA MET A 54 -4.90 4.25 3.29
C MET A 54 -4.00 4.05 2.08
N LEU A 55 -2.70 4.18 2.28
CA LEU A 55 -1.73 3.98 1.21
C LEU A 55 -1.74 2.54 0.71
N ASN A 56 -1.83 1.58 1.62
CA ASN A 56 -1.92 0.18 1.26
C ASN A 56 -3.16 -0.11 0.42
N LEU A 57 -4.29 0.49 0.76
CA LEU A 57 -5.52 0.34 -0.02
C LEU A 57 -5.35 0.89 -1.44
N LEU A 58 -4.72 2.06 -1.56
CA LEU A 58 -4.47 2.64 -2.87
C LEU A 58 -3.56 1.76 -3.72
N LEU A 59 -2.51 1.22 -3.11
CA LEU A 59 -1.57 0.35 -3.81
C LEU A 59 -2.24 -0.96 -4.25
N LEU A 60 -3.07 -1.53 -3.40
CA LEU A 60 -3.81 -2.75 -3.75
C LEU A 60 -4.81 -2.49 -4.88
N ASP A 61 -5.45 -1.33 -4.86
CA ASP A 61 -6.35 -0.93 -5.93
C ASP A 61 -5.59 -0.84 -7.26
N GLU A 62 -4.40 -0.24 -7.25
CA GLU A 62 -3.57 -0.17 -8.45
C GLU A 62 -3.15 -1.54 -8.95
N ILE A 63 -2.82 -2.45 -8.03
CA ILE A 63 -2.47 -3.82 -8.39
C ILE A 63 -3.66 -4.51 -9.06
N GLU A 64 -4.86 -4.35 -8.51
CA GLU A 64 -6.06 -4.94 -9.08
C GLU A 64 -6.38 -4.36 -10.46
N GLU A 65 -6.23 -3.05 -10.63
CA GLU A 65 -6.40 -2.42 -11.93
C GLU A 65 -5.41 -2.96 -12.94
N SER A 66 -4.16 -3.13 -12.54
CA SER A 66 -3.12 -3.67 -13.39
C SER A 66 -3.44 -5.11 -13.80
N ARG A 67 -3.90 -5.92 -12.86
CA ARG A 67 -4.31 -7.30 -13.15
C ARG A 67 -5.51 -7.36 -14.09
N SER A 68 -6.48 -6.50 -13.87
CA SER A 68 -7.67 -6.40 -14.72
C SER A 68 -7.28 -6.00 -16.15
N ALA A 69 -6.36 -5.04 -16.27
CA ALA A 69 -5.87 -4.60 -17.57
C ALA A 69 -5.11 -5.68 -18.31
N MET A 70 -4.43 -6.57 -17.59
CA MET A 70 -3.67 -7.68 -18.15
C MET A 70 -4.49 -8.96 -18.31
N ALA A 71 -5.66 -9.01 -17.68
CA ALA A 71 -6.51 -10.19 -17.75
C ALA A 71 -7.11 -10.36 -19.14
N PRO A 72 -7.32 -11.61 -19.61
CA PRO A 72 -8.02 -11.83 -20.86
C PRO A 72 -9.44 -11.27 -20.81
N ALA A 73 -9.95 -10.85 -21.97
CA ALA A 73 -11.28 -10.26 -22.07
C ALA A 73 -12.40 -11.19 -21.59
N ALA A 74 -12.10 -12.46 -21.42
CA ALA A 74 -13.07 -13.43 -20.92
C ALA A 74 -13.41 -13.24 -19.45
N ALA A 75 -12.70 -12.40 -18.74
CA ALA A 75 -12.97 -12.10 -17.35
C ALA A 75 -14.05 -11.02 -17.16
N ASP A 76 -14.80 -10.76 -18.18
CA ASP A 76 -15.84 -9.73 -18.18
C ASP A 76 -16.96 -10.07 -17.19
N GLY A 77 -17.66 -9.05 -16.75
CA GLY A 77 -18.83 -9.17 -15.91
C GLY A 77 -18.57 -9.71 -14.51
N GLY A 78 -18.09 -10.93 -14.42
CA GLY A 78 -17.75 -11.54 -13.14
C GLY A 78 -16.53 -10.93 -12.49
N GLY A 79 -15.64 -10.34 -13.28
CA GLY A 79 -14.42 -9.72 -12.77
C GLY A 79 -14.68 -8.46 -11.98
N GLU A 80 -15.61 -7.64 -12.40
CA GLU A 80 -15.95 -6.41 -11.70
C GLU A 80 -16.55 -6.69 -10.33
N ASP A 81 -17.47 -7.63 -10.27
CA ASP A 81 -18.10 -8.03 -9.01
C ASP A 81 -17.09 -8.64 -8.06
N ARG A 82 -16.15 -9.41 -8.59
CA ARG A 82 -15.07 -9.97 -7.79
C ARG A 82 -14.16 -8.90 -7.24
N ALA A 83 -13.76 -7.96 -8.09
CA ALA A 83 -12.88 -6.87 -7.67
C ALA A 83 -13.56 -6.03 -6.59
N ALA A 84 -14.82 -5.70 -6.78
CA ALA A 84 -15.58 -4.93 -5.79
C ALA A 84 -15.69 -5.70 -4.47
N THR A 85 -15.96 -7.01 -4.52
CA THR A 85 -16.04 -7.83 -3.32
C THR A 85 -14.71 -7.92 -2.60
N VAL A 86 -13.63 -8.09 -3.35
CA VAL A 86 -12.28 -8.16 -2.77
C VAL A 86 -11.91 -6.83 -2.13
N LEU A 87 -12.19 -5.72 -2.80
CA LEU A 87 -11.91 -4.40 -2.26
C LEU A 87 -12.72 -4.12 -1.01
N GLU A 88 -14.00 -4.48 -1.00
CA GLU A 88 -14.85 -4.33 0.18
C GLU A 88 -14.33 -5.18 1.34
N SER A 89 -13.94 -6.41 1.05
CA SER A 89 -13.37 -7.31 2.05
C SER A 89 -12.06 -6.78 2.61
N LEU A 90 -11.20 -6.27 1.74
CA LEU A 90 -9.92 -5.68 2.16
C LEU A 90 -10.15 -4.41 2.97
N ALA A 91 -11.08 -3.56 2.55
CA ALA A 91 -11.41 -2.35 3.27
C ALA A 91 -11.91 -2.67 4.67
N ALA A 92 -12.78 -3.67 4.80
CA ALA A 92 -13.28 -4.10 6.09
C ALA A 92 -12.16 -4.63 6.99
N ARG A 93 -11.25 -5.43 6.43
CA ARG A 93 -10.10 -5.93 7.17
C ARG A 93 -9.18 -4.81 7.64
N VAL A 94 -8.95 -3.86 6.76
CA VAL A 94 -8.09 -2.73 7.07
C VAL A 94 -8.72 -1.83 8.12
N GLU A 95 -10.01 -1.59 8.04
CA GLU A 95 -10.71 -0.82 9.07
C GLU A 95 -10.63 -1.51 10.42
N THR A 96 -10.75 -2.83 10.45
CA THR A 96 -10.62 -3.62 11.67
C THR A 96 -9.20 -3.50 12.24
N LEU A 97 -8.19 -3.58 11.38
CA LEU A 97 -6.80 -3.42 11.79
C LEU A 97 -6.52 -2.01 12.28
N ALA A 98 -7.05 -1.00 11.59
CA ALA A 98 -6.88 0.39 11.99
C ALA A 98 -7.50 0.64 13.35
N ALA A 99 -8.69 0.10 13.61
CA ALA A 99 -9.35 0.22 14.91
C ALA A 99 -8.52 -0.45 16.01
N ALA A 100 -7.96 -1.64 15.72
CA ALA A 100 -7.10 -2.34 16.67
C ALA A 100 -5.84 -1.53 16.99
N LEU A 101 -5.26 -0.88 15.97
CA LEU A 101 -4.08 -0.05 16.15
C LEU A 101 -4.38 1.22 16.93
N GLU A 102 -5.56 1.80 16.75
CA GLU A 102 -5.98 2.98 17.50
C GLU A 102 -6.20 2.66 18.97
N ASP A 103 -6.63 1.45 19.28
CA ASP A 103 -6.85 1.01 20.65
C ASP A 103 -5.56 0.56 21.34
N ALA A 104 -4.48 0.36 20.62
CA ALA A 104 -3.21 -0.15 21.16
C ALA A 104 -2.40 0.92 21.94
#